data_c47f4aa252f0371e530e0acf94aee33b
#
_entry.id   c47f4aa252f0371e530e0acf94aee33b
#
_cell.length_a   1.000
_cell.length_b   1.000
_cell.length_c   1.000
_cell.angle_alpha   90.00
_cell.angle_beta   90.00
_cell.angle_gamma   90.00
#
_symmetry.space_group_name_H-M   'P 1'
#
loop_
_entity.id
_entity.type
_entity.pdbx_description
1 polymer ?
#
loop_
_entity_poly.entity_id
_entity_poly.type
_entity_poly.pdbx_seq_one_letter_code
_entity_poly.pdbx_strand_id
1 'polypeptide(L)'
;VPGSCRKLIESFQDSDDRAIAEAEYCYYRGNTDKAMEILEPYLDSYDYGLRLSANFIYTFASLKSCKSHLVRFSLANTEKCVKSALEINDSPKLRAFAVFVGTATVVLLHREIGGLPALESVMAELPEGLRLFSAYIIAHRLYLNKEYNRAIGVADICLAMRQGDFPVASLYLKLIKSVCYMALKESVNAKKSFNDINRIALREKFYQPFVEHHGLLQGIIEAELKSDFKESYSDIVSQVRDFSTGWRMLHNEITNSKVTVNLSANEFVVAMLFNRGWSVKEIAAHLEISTRMVKHHLSVTYEKLDVSNREELGQYLLK
;
A
#
# COMPACT_ATOMS: atom_id res chain seq x y z
N VAL A 1 -10.56 20.64 3.91
CA VAL A 1 -10.35 21.73 2.94
C VAL A 1 -9.07 21.39 2.18
N PRO A 2 -9.03 21.48 0.83
CA PRO A 2 -7.79 21.26 0.06
C PRO A 2 -6.66 22.15 0.59
N GLY A 3 -5.47 21.59 0.76
CA GLY A 3 -4.31 22.27 1.34
C GLY A 3 -4.28 22.36 2.87
N SER A 4 -5.21 21.72 3.57
CA SER A 4 -5.19 21.69 5.04
C SER A 4 -3.98 20.94 5.61
N CYS A 5 -3.54 19.88 4.95
CA CYS A 5 -2.33 19.14 5.36
C CYS A 5 -1.08 20.03 5.29
N ARG A 6 -0.94 20.84 4.25
CA ARG A 6 0.20 21.74 4.12
C ARG A 6 0.26 22.79 5.25
N LYS A 7 -0.88 23.40 5.59
CA LYS A 7 -0.98 24.33 6.71
C LYS A 7 -0.63 23.67 8.04
N LEU A 8 -1.03 22.41 8.24
CA LEU A 8 -0.68 21.64 9.41
C LEU A 8 0.84 21.42 9.49
N ILE A 9 1.47 21.00 8.39
CA ILE A 9 2.93 20.80 8.31
C ILE A 9 3.68 22.11 8.62
N GLU A 10 3.24 23.23 8.06
CA GLU A 10 3.82 24.54 8.31
C GLU A 10 3.68 24.99 9.79
N SER A 11 2.75 24.43 10.55
CA SER A 11 2.55 24.73 11.98
C SER A 11 3.48 23.98 12.93
N PHE A 12 4.22 22.97 12.47
CA PHE A 12 5.19 22.26 13.29
C PHE A 12 6.32 23.20 13.72
N GLN A 13 6.61 23.24 15.01
CA GLN A 13 7.66 24.10 15.59
C GLN A 13 9.05 23.47 15.36
N ASP A 14 9.15 22.17 15.55
CA ASP A 14 10.38 21.43 15.31
C ASP A 14 10.66 21.29 13.81
N SER A 15 11.92 21.57 13.40
CA SER A 15 12.32 21.51 12.00
C SER A 15 12.41 20.09 11.47
N ASP A 16 12.80 19.14 12.32
CA ASP A 16 13.01 17.75 11.94
C ASP A 16 11.66 17.03 11.81
N ASP A 17 10.75 17.25 12.77
CA ASP A 17 9.37 16.76 12.67
C ASP A 17 8.67 17.32 11.43
N ARG A 18 8.90 18.62 11.13
CA ARG A 18 8.38 19.25 9.91
C ARG A 18 8.92 18.60 8.64
N ALA A 19 10.22 18.30 8.61
CA ALA A 19 10.85 17.66 7.46
C ALA A 19 10.31 16.24 7.24
N ILE A 20 10.15 15.44 8.29
CA ILE A 20 9.54 14.10 8.19
C ILE A 20 8.09 14.21 7.68
N ALA A 21 7.29 15.15 8.22
CA ALA A 21 5.91 15.35 7.78
C ALA A 21 5.81 15.84 6.33
N GLU A 22 6.72 16.71 5.87
CA GLU A 22 6.80 17.15 4.46
C GLU A 22 7.19 15.98 3.54
N ALA A 23 8.13 15.14 3.96
CA ALA A 23 8.53 13.96 3.20
C ALA A 23 7.36 12.96 3.07
N GLU A 24 6.63 12.71 4.16
CA GLU A 24 5.45 11.87 4.17
C GLU A 24 4.35 12.42 3.25
N TYR A 25 4.11 13.73 3.29
CA TYR A 25 3.18 14.41 2.41
C TYR A 25 3.58 14.31 0.94
N CYS A 26 4.87 14.50 0.63
CA CYS A 26 5.41 14.29 -0.72
C CYS A 26 5.21 12.84 -1.18
N TYR A 27 5.46 11.88 -0.31
CA TYR A 27 5.25 10.45 -0.59
C TYR A 27 3.79 10.16 -0.95
N TYR A 28 2.82 10.57 -0.12
CA TYR A 28 1.39 10.32 -0.40
C TYR A 28 0.91 10.97 -1.70
N ARG A 29 1.53 12.06 -2.12
CA ARG A 29 1.26 12.70 -3.41
C ARG A 29 1.94 12.02 -4.60
N GLY A 30 2.75 10.99 -4.37
CA GLY A 30 3.49 10.29 -5.39
C GLY A 30 4.78 11.00 -5.82
N ASN A 31 5.21 12.06 -5.12
CA ASN A 31 6.49 12.72 -5.34
C ASN A 31 7.59 12.04 -4.51
N THR A 32 7.89 10.80 -4.88
CA THR A 32 8.80 9.92 -4.13
C THR A 32 10.25 10.40 -4.16
N ASP A 33 10.70 11.00 -5.27
CA ASP A 33 12.07 11.52 -5.36
C ASP A 33 12.30 12.66 -4.37
N LYS A 34 11.33 13.59 -4.26
CA LYS A 34 11.39 14.67 -3.29
C LYS A 34 11.31 14.18 -1.85
N ALA A 35 10.49 13.17 -1.59
CA ALA A 35 10.43 12.52 -0.28
C ALA A 35 11.78 11.92 0.10
N MET A 36 12.44 11.19 -0.78
CA MET A 36 13.76 10.61 -0.55
C MET A 36 14.82 11.69 -0.30
N GLU A 37 14.84 12.76 -1.11
CA GLU A 37 15.78 13.89 -0.94
C GLU A 37 15.66 14.52 0.47
N ILE A 38 14.44 14.74 0.96
CA ILE A 38 14.20 15.31 2.30
C ILE A 38 14.66 14.33 3.39
N LEU A 39 14.51 13.02 3.18
CA LEU A 39 14.77 11.99 4.19
C LEU A 39 16.25 11.59 4.30
N GLU A 40 17.07 11.81 3.26
CA GLU A 40 18.48 11.42 3.25
C GLU A 40 19.26 11.83 4.50
N PRO A 41 19.15 13.09 5.01
CA PRO A 41 19.88 13.50 6.23
C PRO A 41 19.48 12.76 7.50
N TYR A 42 18.29 12.14 7.53
CA TYR A 42 17.71 11.48 8.70
C TYR A 42 17.91 9.96 8.74
N LEU A 43 18.42 9.37 7.65
CA LEU A 43 18.59 7.90 7.56
C LEU A 43 19.53 7.34 8.62
N ASP A 44 20.51 8.13 9.08
CA ASP A 44 21.47 7.77 10.12
C ASP A 44 21.35 8.67 11.35
N SER A 45 20.19 9.33 11.58
CA SER A 45 19.95 10.19 12.74
C SER A 45 20.26 9.46 14.05
N TYR A 46 20.78 10.19 15.03
CA TYR A 46 20.95 9.69 16.40
C TYR A 46 19.61 9.51 17.12
N ASP A 47 18.59 10.30 16.76
CA ASP A 47 17.22 10.09 17.23
C ASP A 47 16.61 8.88 16.52
N TYR A 48 16.25 7.87 17.31
CA TYR A 48 15.69 6.63 16.79
C TYR A 48 14.30 6.80 16.17
N GLY A 49 13.49 7.75 16.66
CA GLY A 49 12.16 8.03 16.10
C GLY A 49 12.27 8.62 14.70
N LEU A 50 13.15 9.62 14.53
CA LEU A 50 13.44 10.24 13.24
C LEU A 50 14.04 9.19 12.28
N ARG A 51 15.01 8.40 12.75
CA ARG A 51 15.67 7.36 11.95
C ARG A 51 14.67 6.31 11.46
N LEU A 52 13.79 5.80 12.34
CA LEU A 52 12.76 4.84 11.98
C LEU A 52 11.79 5.41 10.95
N SER A 53 11.29 6.64 11.18
CA SER A 53 10.38 7.33 10.27
C SER A 53 11.02 7.51 8.89
N ALA A 54 12.25 8.02 8.85
CA ALA A 54 12.97 8.28 7.62
C ALA A 54 13.22 7.01 6.81
N ASN A 55 13.79 5.97 7.45
CA ASN A 55 14.08 4.72 6.74
C ASN A 55 12.80 4.01 6.28
N PHE A 56 11.71 4.06 7.05
CA PHE A 56 10.44 3.46 6.69
C PHE A 56 9.85 4.12 5.44
N ILE A 57 9.70 5.45 5.45
CA ILE A 57 9.15 6.19 4.30
C ILE A 57 10.08 6.05 3.08
N TYR A 58 11.40 6.15 3.29
CA TYR A 58 12.40 6.01 2.22
C TYR A 58 12.32 4.63 1.54
N THR A 59 12.11 3.57 2.33
CA THR A 59 11.97 2.21 1.78
C THR A 59 10.80 2.13 0.80
N PHE A 60 9.63 2.63 1.17
CA PHE A 60 8.47 2.62 0.28
C PHE A 60 8.65 3.57 -0.92
N ALA A 61 9.25 4.74 -0.71
CA ALA A 61 9.53 5.69 -1.78
C ALA A 61 10.51 5.10 -2.81
N SER A 62 11.53 4.37 -2.36
CA SER A 62 12.55 3.77 -3.23
C SER A 62 12.01 2.66 -4.13
N LEU A 63 10.88 2.02 -3.79
CA LEU A 63 10.24 1.01 -4.66
C LEU A 63 9.92 1.58 -6.04
N LYS A 64 9.43 2.82 -6.12
CA LYS A 64 9.10 3.47 -7.39
C LYS A 64 10.33 3.76 -8.26
N SER A 65 11.50 3.92 -7.66
CA SER A 65 12.74 4.16 -8.42
C SER A 65 13.22 2.95 -9.22
N CYS A 66 12.68 1.75 -8.96
CA CYS A 66 13.14 0.46 -9.51
C CYS A 66 14.65 0.20 -9.28
N LYS A 67 15.30 0.92 -8.35
CA LYS A 67 16.70 0.75 -7.98
C LYS A 67 16.82 -0.23 -6.82
N SER A 68 16.92 -1.51 -7.11
CA SER A 68 16.92 -2.58 -6.09
C SER A 68 18.00 -2.41 -5.00
N HIS A 69 19.13 -1.74 -5.29
CA HIS A 69 20.16 -1.47 -4.29
C HIS A 69 19.68 -0.45 -3.23
N LEU A 70 18.91 0.59 -3.61
CA LEU A 70 18.36 1.55 -2.66
C LEU A 70 17.30 0.91 -1.77
N VAL A 71 16.44 0.08 -2.36
CA VAL A 71 15.40 -0.65 -1.60
C VAL A 71 16.06 -1.59 -0.58
N ARG A 72 17.06 -2.35 -1.00
CA ARG A 72 17.80 -3.26 -0.10
C ARG A 72 18.52 -2.51 1.01
N PHE A 73 19.16 -1.40 0.68
CA PHE A 73 19.87 -0.56 1.65
C PHE A 73 18.90 -0.03 2.72
N SER A 74 17.82 0.63 2.31
CA SER A 74 16.85 1.21 3.25
C SER A 74 16.12 0.14 4.07
N LEU A 75 15.79 -1.01 3.45
CA LEU A 75 15.18 -2.13 4.15
C LEU A 75 16.10 -2.72 5.23
N ALA A 76 17.40 -2.90 4.92
CA ALA A 76 18.39 -3.37 5.90
C ALA A 76 18.56 -2.35 7.04
N ASN A 77 18.57 -1.04 6.74
CA ASN A 77 18.62 -0.01 7.75
C ASN A 77 17.37 0.00 8.63
N THR A 78 16.17 -0.13 8.04
CA THR A 78 14.92 -0.25 8.78
C THR A 78 14.96 -1.44 9.75
N GLU A 79 15.38 -2.62 9.29
CA GLU A 79 15.53 -3.82 10.13
C GLU A 79 16.50 -3.59 11.29
N LYS A 80 17.68 -3.00 11.01
CA LYS A 80 18.67 -2.66 12.04
C LYS A 80 18.10 -1.65 13.05
N CYS A 81 17.44 -0.60 12.60
CA CYS A 81 16.83 0.40 13.47
C CYS A 81 15.75 -0.20 14.38
N VAL A 82 14.89 -1.05 13.81
CA VAL A 82 13.84 -1.76 14.57
C VAL A 82 14.49 -2.59 15.69
N LYS A 83 15.49 -3.42 15.37
CA LYS A 83 16.19 -4.26 16.36
C LYS A 83 16.82 -3.41 17.47
N SER A 84 17.56 -2.35 17.10
CA SER A 84 18.19 -1.48 18.07
C SER A 84 17.17 -0.76 18.97
N ALA A 85 16.06 -0.29 18.42
CA ALA A 85 15.02 0.37 19.19
C ALA A 85 14.26 -0.58 20.14
N LEU A 86 14.18 -1.87 19.81
CA LEU A 86 13.59 -2.89 20.69
C LEU A 86 14.46 -3.20 21.90
N GLU A 87 15.78 -2.99 21.81
CA GLU A 87 16.74 -3.18 22.90
C GLU A 87 16.70 -2.02 23.90
N ILE A 88 16.16 -0.84 23.53
CA ILE A 88 16.04 0.33 24.40
C ILE A 88 14.83 0.15 25.32
N ASN A 89 15.07 -0.09 26.60
CA ASN A 89 14.00 -0.36 27.57
C ASN A 89 13.30 0.90 28.14
N ASP A 90 13.84 2.09 27.91
CA ASP A 90 13.43 3.30 28.63
C ASP A 90 12.29 4.09 27.94
N SER A 91 11.85 3.68 26.74
CA SER A 91 10.79 4.37 26.00
C SER A 91 9.74 3.41 25.44
N PRO A 92 8.63 3.19 26.15
CA PRO A 92 7.52 2.37 25.65
C PRO A 92 6.96 2.84 24.30
N LYS A 93 6.93 4.17 24.09
CA LYS A 93 6.45 4.76 22.83
C LYS A 93 7.39 4.46 21.67
N LEU A 94 8.72 4.58 21.85
CA LEU A 94 9.69 4.23 20.82
C LEU A 94 9.64 2.73 20.50
N ARG A 95 9.53 1.89 21.53
CA ARG A 95 9.36 0.46 21.36
C ARG A 95 8.10 0.13 20.57
N ALA A 96 6.95 0.74 20.89
CA ALA A 96 5.71 0.56 20.18
C ALA A 96 5.82 0.99 18.71
N PHE A 97 6.49 2.12 18.46
CA PHE A 97 6.74 2.60 17.10
C PHE A 97 7.66 1.64 16.30
N ALA A 98 8.71 1.13 16.94
CA ALA A 98 9.58 0.11 16.29
C ALA A 98 8.82 -1.17 15.95
N VAL A 99 7.93 -1.65 16.85
CA VAL A 99 7.05 -2.81 16.57
C VAL A 99 6.10 -2.52 15.41
N PHE A 100 5.53 -1.30 15.36
CA PHE A 100 4.69 -0.88 14.24
C PHE A 100 5.44 -0.91 12.91
N VAL A 101 6.61 -0.25 12.82
CA VAL A 101 7.45 -0.20 11.62
C VAL A 101 7.89 -1.61 11.19
N GLY A 102 8.34 -2.42 12.16
CA GLY A 102 8.76 -3.80 11.91
C GLY A 102 7.62 -4.66 11.39
N THR A 103 6.43 -4.58 12.01
CA THR A 103 5.25 -5.36 11.58
C THR A 103 4.76 -4.90 10.21
N ALA A 104 4.75 -3.60 9.94
CA ALA A 104 4.41 -3.07 8.63
C ALA A 104 5.38 -3.59 7.55
N THR A 105 6.68 -3.62 7.84
CA THR A 105 7.70 -4.17 6.93
C THR A 105 7.46 -5.66 6.66
N VAL A 106 7.15 -6.45 7.70
CA VAL A 106 6.85 -7.89 7.56
C VAL A 106 5.60 -8.11 6.69
N VAL A 107 4.53 -7.37 6.95
CA VAL A 107 3.22 -7.58 6.30
C VAL A 107 3.19 -7.03 4.87
N LEU A 108 3.72 -5.83 4.66
CA LEU A 108 3.58 -5.13 3.38
C LEU A 108 4.73 -5.39 2.39
N LEU A 109 5.94 -5.70 2.91
CA LEU A 109 7.12 -5.98 2.09
C LEU A 109 7.55 -7.45 2.16
N HIS A 110 6.85 -8.28 2.93
CA HIS A 110 7.10 -9.70 3.11
C HIS A 110 8.51 -10.02 3.65
N ARG A 111 9.13 -9.05 4.33
CA ARG A 111 10.48 -9.20 4.90
C ARG A 111 10.39 -9.65 6.35
N GLU A 112 10.78 -10.87 6.65
CA GLU A 112 10.80 -11.37 8.02
C GLU A 112 11.79 -10.59 8.90
N ILE A 113 11.31 -10.17 10.07
CA ILE A 113 12.09 -9.57 11.15
C ILE A 113 11.83 -10.40 12.41
N GLY A 114 12.83 -11.14 12.85
CA GLY A 114 12.71 -12.00 14.03
C GLY A 114 12.60 -11.20 15.33
N GLY A 115 11.91 -11.75 16.33
CA GLY A 115 11.84 -11.18 17.67
C GLY A 115 10.84 -10.03 17.84
N LEU A 116 9.99 -9.75 16.86
CA LEU A 116 8.96 -8.73 16.98
C LEU A 116 7.85 -9.15 17.96
N PRO A 117 7.51 -8.32 18.96
CA PRO A 117 6.28 -8.51 19.74
C PRO A 117 5.03 -8.41 18.84
N ALA A 118 3.91 -8.94 19.30
CA ALA A 118 2.64 -8.75 18.63
C ALA A 118 2.26 -7.26 18.61
N LEU A 119 1.90 -6.73 17.44
CA LEU A 119 1.55 -5.31 17.27
C LEU A 119 0.40 -4.92 18.21
N GLU A 120 -0.57 -5.81 18.38
CA GLU A 120 -1.72 -5.64 19.26
C GLU A 120 -1.35 -5.37 20.72
N SER A 121 -0.23 -5.93 21.18
CA SER A 121 0.23 -5.76 22.59
C SER A 121 0.80 -4.39 22.90
N VAL A 122 1.14 -3.60 21.86
CA VAL A 122 1.79 -2.27 22.02
C VAL A 122 0.94 -1.12 21.47
N MET A 123 -0.22 -1.41 20.89
CA MET A 123 -1.07 -0.39 20.25
C MET A 123 -1.50 0.74 21.20
N ALA A 124 -1.67 0.45 22.48
CA ALA A 124 -2.06 1.47 23.47
C ALA A 124 -1.04 2.60 23.60
N GLU A 125 0.24 2.33 23.37
CA GLU A 125 1.33 3.30 23.44
C GLU A 125 1.47 4.17 22.19
N LEU A 126 0.79 3.81 21.09
CA LEU A 126 0.83 4.55 19.84
C LEU A 126 -0.16 5.72 19.83
N PRO A 127 0.17 6.85 19.18
CA PRO A 127 -0.80 7.90 18.87
C PRO A 127 -1.96 7.36 18.05
N GLU A 128 -3.13 8.00 18.14
CA GLU A 128 -4.36 7.51 17.50
C GLU A 128 -4.22 7.29 15.99
N GLY A 129 -3.55 8.19 15.27
CA GLY A 129 -3.28 8.02 13.84
C GLY A 129 -2.50 6.74 13.53
N LEU A 130 -1.46 6.43 14.31
CA LEU A 130 -0.70 5.19 14.16
C LEU A 130 -1.46 3.95 14.62
N ARG A 131 -2.38 4.07 15.60
CA ARG A 131 -3.30 2.97 15.95
C ARG A 131 -4.23 2.60 14.78
N LEU A 132 -4.72 3.60 14.03
CA LEU A 132 -5.50 3.35 12.82
C LEU A 132 -4.67 2.70 11.71
N PHE A 133 -3.43 3.13 11.53
CA PHE A 133 -2.52 2.43 10.61
C PHE A 133 -2.18 1.02 11.09
N SER A 134 -2.01 0.80 12.39
CA SER A 134 -1.83 -0.55 12.95
C SER A 134 -3.03 -1.45 12.65
N ALA A 135 -4.24 -0.91 12.75
CA ALA A 135 -5.46 -1.63 12.37
C ALA A 135 -5.46 -1.99 10.86
N TYR A 136 -4.98 -1.09 10.00
CA TYR A 136 -4.78 -1.40 8.58
C TYR A 136 -3.78 -2.55 8.38
N ILE A 137 -2.62 -2.53 9.07
CA ILE A 137 -1.62 -3.60 8.98
C ILE A 137 -2.21 -4.95 9.46
N ILE A 138 -2.97 -4.95 10.54
CA ILE A 138 -3.67 -6.14 11.04
C ILE A 138 -4.70 -6.64 10.01
N ALA A 139 -5.51 -5.74 9.45
CA ALA A 139 -6.49 -6.09 8.43
C ALA A 139 -5.81 -6.63 7.16
N HIS A 140 -4.66 -6.06 6.76
CA HIS A 140 -3.90 -6.53 5.61
C HIS A 140 -3.31 -7.94 5.87
N ARG A 141 -2.79 -8.21 7.07
CA ARG A 141 -2.34 -9.55 7.48
C ARG A 141 -3.48 -10.57 7.44
N LEU A 142 -4.68 -10.21 7.91
CA LEU A 142 -5.87 -11.05 7.81
C LEU A 142 -6.28 -11.30 6.35
N TYR A 143 -6.16 -10.28 5.49
CA TYR A 143 -6.37 -10.44 4.05
C TYR A 143 -5.40 -11.46 3.43
N LEU A 144 -4.11 -11.38 3.75
CA LEU A 144 -3.11 -12.35 3.28
C LEU A 144 -3.42 -13.79 3.75
N ASN A 145 -4.00 -13.92 4.95
CA ASN A 145 -4.47 -15.20 5.48
C ASN A 145 -5.83 -15.64 4.92
N LYS A 146 -6.41 -14.89 3.99
CA LYS A 146 -7.76 -15.14 3.41
C LYS A 146 -8.92 -15.03 4.43
N GLU A 147 -8.70 -14.36 5.54
CA GLU A 147 -9.69 -14.10 6.59
C GLU A 147 -10.45 -12.78 6.32
N TYR A 148 -11.02 -12.64 5.12
CA TYR A 148 -11.55 -11.39 4.58
C TYR A 148 -12.60 -10.72 5.45
N ASN A 149 -13.57 -11.50 5.98
CA ASN A 149 -14.63 -10.98 6.85
C ASN A 149 -14.07 -10.42 8.17
N ARG A 150 -13.04 -11.04 8.72
CA ARG A 150 -12.36 -10.53 9.92
C ARG A 150 -11.62 -9.23 9.62
N ALA A 151 -10.94 -9.14 8.47
CA ALA A 151 -10.26 -7.93 8.03
C ALA A 151 -11.25 -6.76 7.86
N ILE A 152 -12.42 -7.01 7.26
CA ILE A 152 -13.51 -6.03 7.14
C ILE A 152 -13.98 -5.57 8.52
N GLY A 153 -14.22 -6.51 9.43
CA GLY A 153 -14.68 -6.21 10.80
C GLY A 153 -13.70 -5.34 11.58
N VAL A 154 -12.38 -5.63 11.50
CA VAL A 154 -11.33 -4.80 12.11
C VAL A 154 -11.38 -3.37 11.56
N ALA A 155 -11.44 -3.22 10.24
CA ALA A 155 -11.50 -1.91 9.61
C ALA A 155 -12.77 -1.13 9.99
N ASP A 156 -13.92 -1.77 10.03
CA ASP A 156 -15.21 -1.16 10.40
C ASP A 156 -15.22 -0.65 11.84
N ILE A 157 -14.78 -1.47 12.79
CA ILE A 157 -14.70 -1.09 14.19
C ILE A 157 -13.77 0.10 14.38
N CYS A 158 -12.57 0.07 13.81
CA CYS A 158 -11.59 1.15 13.95
C CYS A 158 -12.08 2.45 13.29
N LEU A 159 -12.74 2.39 12.13
CA LEU A 159 -13.35 3.55 11.50
C LEU A 159 -14.51 4.13 12.30
N ALA A 160 -15.30 3.29 12.97
CA ALA A 160 -16.42 3.74 13.80
C ALA A 160 -15.98 4.36 15.13
N MET A 161 -14.91 3.84 15.72
CA MET A 161 -14.45 4.26 17.06
C MET A 161 -13.43 5.41 17.05
N ARG A 162 -12.95 5.85 15.88
CA ARG A 162 -11.97 6.94 15.80
C ARG A 162 -12.55 8.23 16.39
N GLN A 163 -11.73 8.95 17.17
CA GLN A 163 -12.15 10.21 17.83
C GLN A 163 -11.70 11.46 17.05
N GLY A 164 -10.78 11.30 16.09
CA GLY A 164 -10.24 12.39 15.30
C GLY A 164 -10.45 12.21 13.80
N ASP A 165 -10.04 13.21 13.02
CA ASP A 165 -10.01 13.15 11.57
C ASP A 165 -8.60 12.74 11.09
N PHE A 166 -8.46 11.50 10.69
CA PHE A 166 -7.21 10.89 10.18
C PHE A 166 -7.43 10.42 8.74
N PRO A 167 -7.45 11.35 7.77
CA PRO A 167 -7.88 11.05 6.41
C PRO A 167 -7.03 9.97 5.73
N VAL A 168 -5.70 9.99 5.92
CA VAL A 168 -4.80 9.02 5.27
C VAL A 168 -4.99 7.63 5.86
N ALA A 169 -4.96 7.47 7.19
CA ALA A 169 -5.18 6.18 7.84
C ALA A 169 -6.57 5.61 7.53
N SER A 170 -7.60 6.48 7.50
CA SER A 170 -8.96 6.09 7.11
C SER A 170 -9.03 5.66 5.65
N LEU A 171 -8.26 6.30 4.76
CA LEU A 171 -8.14 5.88 3.35
C LEU A 171 -7.60 4.45 3.26
N TYR A 172 -6.49 4.14 3.92
CA TYR A 172 -5.91 2.79 3.91
C TYR A 172 -6.87 1.73 4.45
N LEU A 173 -7.59 2.02 5.54
CA LEU A 173 -8.61 1.11 6.07
C LEU A 173 -9.76 0.86 5.09
N LYS A 174 -10.21 1.86 4.36
CA LYS A 174 -11.26 1.69 3.34
C LYS A 174 -10.75 0.99 2.09
N LEU A 175 -9.49 1.22 1.70
CA LEU A 175 -8.87 0.49 0.59
C LEU A 175 -8.77 -1.00 0.90
N ILE A 176 -8.28 -1.39 2.09
CA ILE A 176 -8.21 -2.82 2.44
C ILE A 176 -9.59 -3.48 2.55
N LYS A 177 -10.63 -2.75 2.98
CA LYS A 177 -12.01 -3.23 2.91
C LYS A 177 -12.44 -3.50 1.46
N SER A 178 -12.17 -2.55 0.55
CA SER A 178 -12.50 -2.72 -0.88
C SER A 178 -11.78 -3.94 -1.45
N VAL A 179 -10.51 -4.13 -1.11
CA VAL A 179 -9.71 -5.30 -1.50
C VAL A 179 -10.33 -6.61 -0.97
N CYS A 180 -10.77 -6.64 0.30
CA CYS A 180 -11.43 -7.80 0.89
C CYS A 180 -12.77 -8.11 0.20
N TYR A 181 -13.61 -7.10 -0.07
CA TYR A 181 -14.86 -7.28 -0.81
C TYR A 181 -14.63 -7.80 -2.23
N MET A 182 -13.57 -7.32 -2.92
CA MET A 182 -13.21 -7.87 -4.23
C MET A 182 -12.81 -9.35 -4.15
N ALA A 183 -12.07 -9.73 -3.10
CA ALA A 183 -11.72 -11.13 -2.87
C ALA A 183 -12.95 -12.02 -2.60
N LEU A 184 -14.01 -11.46 -1.99
CA LEU A 184 -15.30 -12.12 -1.77
C LEU A 184 -16.24 -12.04 -2.99
N LYS A 185 -15.83 -11.40 -4.09
CA LYS A 185 -16.65 -11.12 -5.29
C LYS A 185 -17.85 -10.18 -5.02
N GLU A 186 -17.77 -9.37 -3.99
CA GLU A 186 -18.79 -8.40 -3.60
C GLU A 186 -18.47 -7.01 -4.19
N SER A 187 -18.47 -6.89 -5.51
CA SER A 187 -18.04 -5.67 -6.23
C SER A 187 -18.82 -4.41 -5.84
N VAL A 188 -20.11 -4.53 -5.51
CA VAL A 188 -20.94 -3.38 -5.07
C VAL A 188 -20.44 -2.82 -3.73
N ASN A 189 -20.18 -3.69 -2.75
CA ASN A 189 -19.64 -3.29 -1.45
C ASN A 189 -18.21 -2.74 -1.58
N ALA A 190 -17.41 -3.33 -2.47
CA ALA A 190 -16.07 -2.86 -2.78
C ALA A 190 -16.09 -1.42 -3.34
N LYS A 191 -16.92 -1.14 -4.33
CA LYS A 191 -17.11 0.20 -4.92
C LYS A 191 -17.61 1.21 -3.89
N LYS A 192 -18.60 0.83 -3.07
CA LYS A 192 -19.12 1.69 -1.99
C LYS A 192 -18.00 2.08 -1.01
N SER A 193 -17.22 1.12 -0.50
CA SER A 193 -16.11 1.39 0.41
C SER A 193 -15.04 2.29 -0.21
N PHE A 194 -14.74 2.09 -1.50
CA PHE A 194 -13.81 2.91 -2.27
C PHE A 194 -14.31 4.35 -2.43
N ASN A 195 -15.59 4.54 -2.76
CA ASN A 195 -16.15 5.85 -3.07
C ASN A 195 -16.33 6.74 -1.84
N ASP A 196 -16.43 6.17 -0.66
CA ASP A 196 -16.64 6.91 0.60
C ASP A 196 -15.52 7.92 0.93
N ILE A 197 -14.31 7.77 0.38
CA ILE A 197 -13.16 8.61 0.76
C ILE A 197 -12.37 9.16 -0.43
N ASN A 198 -12.54 8.60 -1.64
CA ASN A 198 -11.73 9.01 -2.79
C ASN A 198 -11.81 10.53 -3.06
N ARG A 199 -12.96 11.17 -2.85
CA ARG A 199 -13.13 12.62 -3.06
C ARG A 199 -12.18 13.47 -2.21
N ILE A 200 -11.93 13.10 -0.94
CA ILE A 200 -10.99 13.81 -0.06
C ILE A 200 -9.56 13.56 -0.52
N ALA A 201 -9.20 12.30 -0.73
CA ALA A 201 -7.87 11.90 -1.16
C ALA A 201 -7.48 12.51 -2.52
N LEU A 202 -8.39 12.50 -3.48
CA LEU A 202 -8.14 13.06 -4.82
C LEU A 202 -8.00 14.60 -4.79
N ARG A 203 -8.72 15.31 -3.92
CA ARG A 203 -8.57 16.76 -3.75
C ARG A 203 -7.22 17.17 -3.18
N GLU A 204 -6.65 16.36 -2.28
CA GLU A 204 -5.30 16.54 -1.73
C GLU A 204 -4.22 15.94 -2.64
N LYS A 205 -4.61 15.25 -3.72
CA LYS A 205 -3.74 14.51 -4.64
C LYS A 205 -2.96 13.39 -3.92
N PHE A 206 -3.57 12.74 -2.95
CA PHE A 206 -2.99 11.56 -2.29
C PHE A 206 -3.13 10.33 -3.18
N TYR A 207 -2.28 10.24 -4.19
CA TYR A 207 -2.34 9.20 -5.21
C TYR A 207 -1.65 7.91 -4.80
N GLN A 208 -0.62 8.01 -3.98
CA GLN A 208 0.23 6.87 -3.61
C GLN A 208 -0.56 5.70 -3.00
N PRO A 209 -1.53 5.89 -2.07
CA PRO A 209 -2.32 4.77 -1.56
C PRO A 209 -3.08 3.99 -2.64
N PHE A 210 -3.56 4.67 -3.69
CA PHE A 210 -4.22 4.01 -4.83
C PHE A 210 -3.20 3.26 -5.70
N VAL A 211 -2.01 3.82 -5.90
CA VAL A 211 -0.91 3.19 -6.65
C VAL A 211 -0.48 1.89 -5.98
N GLU A 212 -0.32 1.90 -4.66
CA GLU A 212 0.07 0.72 -3.87
C GLU A 212 -0.96 -0.41 -3.93
N HIS A 213 -2.24 -0.05 -3.93
CA HIS A 213 -3.34 -1.02 -3.90
C HIS A 213 -3.91 -1.37 -5.27
N HIS A 214 -3.41 -0.77 -6.36
CA HIS A 214 -3.97 -0.92 -7.70
C HIS A 214 -4.22 -2.39 -8.09
N GLY A 215 -3.19 -3.22 -7.99
CA GLY A 215 -3.29 -4.64 -8.31
C GLY A 215 -4.26 -5.42 -7.42
N LEU A 216 -4.37 -5.03 -6.14
CA LEU A 216 -5.26 -5.65 -5.16
C LEU A 216 -6.72 -5.21 -5.34
N LEU A 217 -6.94 -3.97 -5.80
CA LEU A 217 -8.27 -3.39 -6.09
C LEU A 217 -8.93 -3.94 -7.36
N GLN A 218 -8.17 -4.63 -8.22
CA GLN A 218 -8.70 -5.44 -9.31
C GLN A 218 -9.68 -4.68 -10.21
N GLY A 219 -9.29 -3.49 -10.69
CA GLY A 219 -10.06 -2.71 -11.64
C GLY A 219 -11.09 -1.73 -11.04
N ILE A 220 -11.20 -1.61 -9.74
CA ILE A 220 -12.06 -0.59 -9.12
C ILE A 220 -11.59 0.81 -9.51
N ILE A 221 -10.29 1.07 -9.58
CA ILE A 221 -9.73 2.36 -9.98
C ILE A 221 -10.18 2.72 -11.41
N GLU A 222 -10.12 1.76 -12.32
CA GLU A 222 -10.58 1.90 -13.70
C GLU A 222 -12.08 2.18 -13.78
N ALA A 223 -12.87 1.43 -13.03
CA ALA A 223 -14.32 1.53 -13.04
C ALA A 223 -14.85 2.82 -12.40
N GLU A 224 -14.20 3.31 -11.33
CA GLU A 224 -14.74 4.43 -10.53
C GLU A 224 -14.08 5.79 -10.82
N LEU A 225 -12.85 5.82 -11.36
CA LEU A 225 -12.14 7.10 -11.58
C LEU A 225 -12.03 7.49 -13.05
N LYS A 226 -12.06 6.56 -13.98
CA LYS A 226 -11.77 6.83 -15.39
C LYS A 226 -12.73 7.81 -16.06
N SER A 227 -14.01 7.77 -15.71
CA SER A 227 -15.03 8.68 -16.26
C SER A 227 -15.05 10.04 -15.56
N ASP A 228 -15.10 10.03 -14.24
CA ASP A 228 -15.43 11.19 -13.42
C ASP A 228 -14.21 11.98 -12.93
N PHE A 229 -13.03 11.33 -12.87
CA PHE A 229 -11.78 11.88 -12.35
C PHE A 229 -10.61 11.63 -13.29
N LYS A 230 -10.74 11.96 -14.57
CA LYS A 230 -9.81 11.63 -15.66
C LYS A 230 -8.35 12.03 -15.37
N GLU A 231 -8.14 13.25 -14.84
CA GLU A 231 -6.80 13.74 -14.50
C GLU A 231 -6.17 12.88 -13.41
N SER A 232 -6.88 12.71 -12.28
CA SER A 232 -6.38 11.89 -11.16
C SER A 232 -6.19 10.42 -11.57
N TYR A 233 -7.07 9.86 -12.40
CA TYR A 233 -6.91 8.53 -12.96
C TYR A 233 -5.62 8.41 -13.78
N SER A 234 -5.37 9.36 -14.68
CA SER A 234 -4.15 9.39 -15.50
C SER A 234 -2.89 9.46 -14.63
N ASP A 235 -2.91 10.35 -13.62
CA ASP A 235 -1.79 10.53 -12.69
C ASP A 235 -1.52 9.26 -11.86
N ILE A 236 -2.56 8.59 -11.38
CA ILE A 236 -2.43 7.33 -10.62
C ILE A 236 -1.86 6.24 -11.52
N VAL A 237 -2.49 5.97 -12.67
CA VAL A 237 -2.09 4.86 -13.56
C VAL A 237 -0.68 5.03 -14.11
N SER A 238 -0.25 6.27 -14.38
CA SER A 238 1.12 6.55 -14.83
C SER A 238 2.18 6.10 -13.82
N GLN A 239 1.85 6.11 -12.52
CA GLN A 239 2.76 5.75 -11.43
C GLN A 239 2.70 4.27 -11.05
N VAL A 240 1.60 3.58 -11.39
CA VAL A 240 1.37 2.17 -11.03
C VAL A 240 2.47 1.26 -11.56
N ARG A 241 2.91 1.48 -12.80
CA ARG A 241 3.89 0.62 -13.45
C ARG A 241 5.20 0.55 -12.66
N ASP A 242 5.76 1.71 -12.33
CA ASP A 242 7.09 1.78 -11.71
C ASP A 242 7.03 1.24 -10.28
N PHE A 243 6.05 1.68 -9.48
CA PHE A 243 5.87 1.17 -8.12
C PHE A 243 5.62 -0.35 -8.09
N SER A 244 4.69 -0.84 -8.91
CA SER A 244 4.37 -2.27 -8.97
C SER A 244 5.55 -3.10 -9.43
N THR A 245 6.37 -2.60 -10.36
CA THR A 245 7.59 -3.28 -10.82
C THR A 245 8.59 -3.39 -9.68
N GLY A 246 8.90 -2.29 -9.00
CA GLY A 246 9.83 -2.29 -7.87
C GLY A 246 9.37 -3.21 -6.73
N TRP A 247 8.07 -3.15 -6.37
CA TRP A 247 7.52 -4.02 -5.34
C TRP A 247 7.58 -5.51 -5.73
N ARG A 248 7.23 -5.87 -6.97
CA ARG A 248 7.30 -7.27 -7.42
C ARG A 248 8.72 -7.78 -7.52
N MET A 249 9.67 -6.96 -7.93
CA MET A 249 11.09 -7.33 -7.92
C MET A 249 11.57 -7.65 -6.50
N LEU A 250 11.25 -6.80 -5.52
CA LEU A 250 11.56 -7.04 -4.12
C LEU A 250 10.86 -8.31 -3.59
N HIS A 251 9.56 -8.44 -3.85
CA HIS A 251 8.77 -9.60 -3.43
C HIS A 251 9.37 -10.91 -3.99
N ASN A 252 9.67 -10.95 -5.27
CA ASN A 252 10.24 -12.13 -5.92
C ASN A 252 11.60 -12.51 -5.31
N GLU A 253 12.44 -11.52 -5.02
CA GLU A 253 13.74 -11.74 -4.38
C GLU A 253 13.59 -12.30 -2.96
N ILE A 254 12.68 -11.75 -2.15
CA ILE A 254 12.48 -12.17 -0.76
C ILE A 254 11.80 -13.53 -0.67
N THR A 255 10.77 -13.79 -1.48
CA THR A 255 9.90 -14.96 -1.37
C THR A 255 10.26 -16.09 -2.34
N ASN A 256 11.26 -15.89 -3.20
CA ASN A 256 11.59 -16.76 -4.32
C ASN A 256 10.38 -17.05 -5.24
N SER A 257 9.51 -16.06 -5.40
CA SER A 257 8.32 -16.12 -6.25
C SER A 257 8.64 -15.71 -7.70
N LYS A 258 7.69 -15.92 -8.61
CA LYS A 258 7.81 -15.56 -10.04
C LYS A 258 6.70 -14.60 -10.47
N VAL A 259 6.29 -13.66 -9.59
CA VAL A 259 5.25 -12.69 -9.95
C VAL A 259 5.73 -11.86 -11.13
N THR A 260 4.95 -11.84 -12.21
CA THR A 260 5.36 -11.19 -13.44
C THR A 260 5.46 -9.67 -13.31
N VAL A 261 6.48 -9.10 -13.95
CA VAL A 261 6.66 -7.64 -14.15
C VAL A 261 6.35 -7.21 -15.59
N ASN A 262 6.06 -8.16 -16.50
CA ASN A 262 5.97 -7.93 -17.94
C ASN A 262 4.56 -7.55 -18.43
N LEU A 263 3.56 -7.55 -17.54
CA LEU A 263 2.19 -7.20 -17.88
C LEU A 263 1.93 -5.70 -17.68
N SER A 264 1.18 -5.10 -18.60
CA SER A 264 0.59 -3.78 -18.36
C SER A 264 -0.42 -3.84 -17.22
N ALA A 265 -0.81 -2.67 -16.67
CA ALA A 265 -1.78 -2.58 -15.60
C ALA A 265 -3.10 -3.30 -15.95
N ASN A 266 -3.65 -3.06 -17.15
CA ASN A 266 -4.90 -3.68 -17.60
C ASN A 266 -4.76 -5.19 -17.80
N GLU A 267 -3.67 -5.66 -18.41
CA GLU A 267 -3.39 -7.10 -18.56
C GLU A 267 -3.30 -7.78 -17.20
N PHE A 268 -2.61 -7.15 -16.25
CA PHE A 268 -2.47 -7.68 -14.88
C PHE A 268 -3.81 -7.75 -14.16
N VAL A 269 -4.63 -6.69 -14.22
CA VAL A 269 -5.97 -6.67 -13.61
C VAL A 269 -6.87 -7.75 -14.21
N VAL A 270 -6.92 -7.86 -15.52
CA VAL A 270 -7.72 -8.89 -16.22
C VAL A 270 -7.23 -10.30 -15.83
N ALA A 271 -5.92 -10.52 -15.82
CA ALA A 271 -5.32 -11.79 -15.43
C ALA A 271 -5.65 -12.16 -13.96
N MET A 272 -5.55 -11.22 -13.04
CA MET A 272 -5.88 -11.41 -11.63
C MET A 272 -7.34 -11.77 -11.42
N LEU A 273 -8.28 -11.03 -12.03
CA LEU A 273 -9.73 -11.33 -11.96
C LEU A 273 -10.02 -12.72 -12.54
N PHE A 274 -9.45 -13.02 -13.73
CA PHE A 274 -9.62 -14.32 -14.34
C PHE A 274 -9.07 -15.43 -13.45
N ASN A 275 -7.85 -15.29 -12.90
CA ASN A 275 -7.25 -16.28 -12.01
C ASN A 275 -8.09 -16.52 -10.73
N ARG A 276 -8.78 -15.51 -10.22
CA ARG A 276 -9.72 -15.59 -9.07
C ARG A 276 -11.09 -16.17 -9.43
N GLY A 277 -11.27 -16.71 -10.64
CA GLY A 277 -12.46 -17.42 -11.05
C GLY A 277 -13.59 -16.53 -11.60
N TRP A 278 -13.29 -15.27 -11.98
CA TRP A 278 -14.26 -14.47 -12.70
C TRP A 278 -14.38 -14.95 -14.15
N SER A 279 -15.59 -14.96 -14.69
CA SER A 279 -15.84 -15.23 -16.09
C SER A 279 -15.51 -14.01 -16.96
N VAL A 280 -15.25 -14.22 -18.24
CA VAL A 280 -15.02 -13.14 -19.21
C VAL A 280 -16.16 -12.11 -19.24
N LYS A 281 -17.40 -12.54 -19.02
CA LYS A 281 -18.57 -11.65 -18.98
C LYS A 281 -18.57 -10.79 -17.70
N GLU A 282 -18.26 -11.37 -16.54
CA GLU A 282 -18.17 -10.66 -15.26
C GLU A 282 -17.04 -9.64 -15.30
N ILE A 283 -15.86 -10.00 -15.82
CA ILE A 283 -14.72 -9.09 -16.00
C ILE A 283 -15.09 -7.93 -16.92
N ALA A 284 -15.74 -8.22 -18.05
CA ALA A 284 -16.16 -7.20 -19.00
C ALA A 284 -17.13 -6.19 -18.39
N ALA A 285 -18.12 -6.70 -17.63
CA ALA A 285 -19.08 -5.85 -16.92
C ALA A 285 -18.44 -5.03 -15.80
N HIS A 286 -17.51 -5.62 -15.04
CA HIS A 286 -16.82 -4.95 -13.94
C HIS A 286 -15.90 -3.81 -14.42
N LEU A 287 -15.15 -4.05 -15.49
CA LEU A 287 -14.19 -3.08 -16.06
C LEU A 287 -14.81 -2.13 -17.09
N GLU A 288 -16.11 -2.29 -17.39
CA GLU A 288 -16.84 -1.54 -18.41
C GLU A 288 -16.17 -1.58 -19.81
N ILE A 289 -15.67 -2.75 -20.17
CA ILE A 289 -15.07 -3.03 -21.48
C ILE A 289 -15.79 -4.17 -22.20
N SER A 290 -15.56 -4.33 -23.50
CA SER A 290 -16.16 -5.44 -24.23
C SER A 290 -15.54 -6.80 -23.86
N THR A 291 -16.33 -7.86 -23.97
CA THR A 291 -15.82 -9.25 -23.80
C THR A 291 -14.70 -9.58 -24.80
N ARG A 292 -14.69 -8.94 -25.97
CA ARG A 292 -13.60 -9.03 -26.95
C ARG A 292 -12.29 -8.46 -26.39
N MET A 293 -12.35 -7.30 -25.71
CA MET A 293 -11.18 -6.69 -25.08
C MET A 293 -10.63 -7.57 -23.95
N VAL A 294 -11.50 -8.15 -23.10
CA VAL A 294 -11.06 -9.09 -22.05
C VAL A 294 -10.33 -10.28 -22.66
N LYS A 295 -10.90 -10.91 -23.70
CA LYS A 295 -10.25 -12.03 -24.41
C LYS A 295 -8.91 -11.61 -25.02
N HIS A 296 -8.83 -10.41 -25.60
CA HIS A 296 -7.58 -9.88 -26.16
C HIS A 296 -6.51 -9.73 -25.05
N HIS A 297 -6.84 -9.11 -23.93
CA HIS A 297 -5.89 -8.99 -22.80
C HIS A 297 -5.43 -10.34 -22.27
N LEU A 298 -6.33 -11.34 -22.16
CA LEU A 298 -5.95 -12.70 -21.76
C LEU A 298 -5.03 -13.36 -22.79
N SER A 299 -5.31 -13.23 -24.09
CA SER A 299 -4.47 -13.79 -25.15
C SER A 299 -3.05 -13.21 -25.12
N VAL A 300 -2.95 -11.87 -25.01
CA VAL A 300 -1.65 -11.17 -24.90
C VAL A 300 -0.92 -11.57 -23.60
N THR A 301 -1.65 -11.73 -22.50
CA THR A 301 -1.08 -12.19 -21.23
C THR A 301 -0.49 -13.59 -21.36
N TYR A 302 -1.23 -14.51 -21.97
CA TYR A 302 -0.79 -15.89 -22.18
C TYR A 302 0.46 -15.97 -23.07
N GLU A 303 0.48 -15.19 -24.14
CA GLU A 303 1.64 -15.06 -25.03
C GLU A 303 2.87 -14.49 -24.31
N LYS A 304 2.70 -13.39 -23.53
CA LYS A 304 3.81 -12.76 -22.80
C LYS A 304 4.41 -13.62 -21.70
N LEU A 305 3.61 -14.51 -21.10
CA LEU A 305 4.03 -15.36 -19.99
C LEU A 305 4.37 -16.80 -20.45
N ASP A 306 4.16 -17.09 -21.72
CA ASP A 306 4.33 -18.43 -22.30
C ASP A 306 3.55 -19.49 -21.49
N VAL A 307 2.26 -19.23 -21.28
CA VAL A 307 1.34 -20.10 -20.52
C VAL A 307 0.11 -20.44 -21.36
N SER A 308 -0.48 -21.62 -21.09
CA SER A 308 -1.58 -22.16 -21.88
C SER A 308 -2.92 -22.23 -21.14
N ASN A 309 -2.90 -22.14 -19.82
CA ASN A 309 -4.08 -22.32 -18.98
C ASN A 309 -4.04 -21.45 -17.71
N ARG A 310 -5.17 -21.45 -16.98
CA ARG A 310 -5.34 -20.66 -15.75
C ARG A 310 -4.41 -21.09 -14.62
N GLU A 311 -4.10 -22.37 -14.51
CA GLU A 311 -3.25 -22.89 -13.43
C GLU A 311 -1.80 -22.42 -13.61
N GLU A 312 -1.29 -22.51 -14.83
CA GLU A 312 0.02 -21.97 -15.20
C GLU A 312 0.07 -20.44 -14.97
N LEU A 313 -0.97 -19.71 -15.42
CA LEU A 313 -1.09 -18.27 -15.19
C LEU A 313 -0.98 -17.92 -13.70
N GLY A 314 -1.61 -18.71 -12.83
CA GLY A 314 -1.61 -18.48 -11.37
C GLY A 314 -0.22 -18.48 -10.72
N GLN A 315 0.79 -19.09 -11.37
CA GLN A 315 2.17 -19.10 -10.88
C GLN A 315 2.87 -17.74 -11.01
N TYR A 316 2.39 -16.90 -11.93
CA TYR A 316 2.95 -15.57 -12.23
C TYR A 316 2.16 -14.41 -11.63
N LEU A 317 1.13 -14.69 -10.84
CA LEU A 317 0.26 -13.71 -10.22
C LEU A 317 0.37 -13.75 -8.69
N LEU A 318 -0.08 -12.69 -8.04
CA LEU A 318 -0.20 -12.63 -6.58
C LEU A 318 -1.26 -13.62 -6.11
N LYS A 319 -0.91 -14.44 -5.12
CA LYS A 319 -1.79 -15.46 -4.52
C LYS A 319 -2.76 -14.86 -3.52
#